data_e8d1fdb0e6c61c0356d758a0757ba321
#
_entry.id   e8d1fdb0e6c61c0356d758a0757ba321
#
_cell.length_a   1.000
_cell.length_b   1.000
_cell.length_c   1.000
_cell.angle_alpha   90.00
_cell.angle_beta   90.00
_cell.angle_gamma   90.00
#
_symmetry.space_group_name_H-M   'P 1'
#
loop_
_entity.id
_entity.type
_entity.pdbx_description
1 polymer ?
#
loop_
_entity_poly.entity_id
_entity_poly.type
_entity_poly.pdbx_seq_one_letter_code
_entity_poly.pdbx_strand_id
1 'polypeptide(L)'
;MERVLWLYSLLYTAAYPVVCFDERPCMLLGEVVAPLPVKKGHVRKEHCTYERFGSCALLASIEPLTGKRLGHVREQRTKKEYTLFCQALAAQYPEAKKIRLVQDNLNTHSISSFYEYLPPDQAFALAQRFEFYYTPKSASWLNMIEIEFSALARQCLKRRIPTISLLKTQIISALRQREKRKIKINWQFSIQTARTKMIKHYDQLFAG
;
A
#
# COMPACT_ATOMS: atom_id res chain seq x y z
N MET A 1 14.75 0.06 10.78
CA MET A 1 15.21 0.22 9.39
C MET A 1 15.93 -1.04 8.89
N GLU A 2 17.06 -1.45 9.48
CA GLU A 2 17.84 -2.60 8.99
C GLU A 2 17.06 -3.93 8.94
N ARG A 3 16.16 -4.16 9.90
CA ARG A 3 15.29 -5.35 9.89
C ARG A 3 14.42 -5.44 8.63
N VAL A 4 13.89 -4.30 8.16
CA VAL A 4 13.11 -4.24 6.91
C VAL A 4 14.01 -4.42 5.68
N LEU A 5 15.18 -3.78 5.66
CA LEU A 5 16.15 -3.94 4.56
C LEU A 5 16.70 -5.37 4.46
N TRP A 6 16.94 -6.01 5.62
CA TRP A 6 17.31 -7.42 5.67
C TRP A 6 16.21 -8.29 5.07
N LEU A 7 14.94 -8.04 5.45
CA LEU A 7 13.80 -8.76 4.90
C LEU A 7 13.76 -8.67 3.36
N TYR A 8 14.04 -7.50 2.80
CA TYR A 8 14.07 -7.26 1.36
C TYR A 8 15.24 -7.92 0.63
N SER A 9 16.30 -8.29 1.34
CA SER A 9 17.44 -9.03 0.78
C SER A 9 17.24 -10.53 0.70
N LEU A 10 16.16 -11.06 1.32
CA LEU A 10 15.88 -12.48 1.31
C LEU A 10 15.44 -12.98 -0.08
N LEU A 11 15.83 -14.19 -0.40
CA LEU A 11 15.32 -14.87 -1.59
C LEU A 11 13.82 -15.15 -1.45
N TYR A 12 13.14 -15.13 -2.58
CA TYR A 12 11.71 -15.45 -2.62
C TYR A 12 11.44 -16.87 -2.17
N THR A 13 10.41 -17.02 -1.35
CA THR A 13 9.81 -18.31 -1.00
C THR A 13 8.31 -18.17 -0.85
N ALA A 14 7.56 -19.07 -1.48
CA ALA A 14 6.09 -19.07 -1.40
C ALA A 14 5.58 -19.37 0.02
N ALA A 15 6.40 -20.07 0.84
CA ALA A 15 6.05 -20.35 2.23
C ALA A 15 6.10 -19.10 3.14
N TYR A 16 6.86 -18.08 2.76
CA TYR A 16 7.04 -16.83 3.51
C TYR A 16 7.08 -15.61 2.58
N PRO A 17 5.96 -15.31 1.86
CA PRO A 17 5.90 -14.15 0.98
C PRO A 17 6.12 -12.86 1.75
N VAL A 18 6.88 -11.93 1.17
CA VAL A 18 7.07 -10.57 1.71
C VAL A 18 6.09 -9.65 1.01
N VAL A 19 5.18 -9.08 1.76
CA VAL A 19 4.12 -8.21 1.26
C VAL A 19 4.23 -6.84 1.92
N CYS A 20 4.20 -5.78 1.13
CA CYS A 20 4.18 -4.40 1.61
C CYS A 20 2.75 -3.87 1.54
N PHE A 21 2.26 -3.32 2.65
CA PHE A 21 0.90 -2.79 2.81
C PHE A 21 0.95 -1.35 3.32
N ASP A 22 0.03 -0.53 2.84
CA ASP A 22 -0.24 0.80 3.40
C ASP A 22 -1.61 1.31 2.97
N GLU A 23 -2.00 2.48 3.51
CA GLU A 23 -3.24 3.19 3.22
C GLU A 23 -2.97 4.53 2.57
N ARG A 24 -3.71 4.83 1.51
CA ARG A 24 -3.65 6.12 0.83
C ARG A 24 -4.99 6.83 0.88
N PRO A 25 -5.08 8.06 1.44
CA PRO A 25 -6.27 8.88 1.31
C PRO A 25 -6.47 9.31 -0.15
N CYS A 26 -7.72 9.25 -0.61
CA CYS A 26 -8.14 9.67 -1.94
C CYS A 26 -9.25 10.70 -1.82
N MET A 27 -9.09 11.84 -2.49
CA MET A 27 -10.12 12.87 -2.58
C MET A 27 -11.09 12.56 -3.72
N LEU A 28 -12.37 12.70 -3.47
CA LEU A 28 -13.42 12.61 -4.48
C LEU A 28 -13.70 14.01 -5.02
N LEU A 29 -13.37 14.20 -6.30
CA LEU A 29 -13.43 15.50 -6.95
C LEU A 29 -14.29 15.42 -8.21
N GLY A 30 -15.16 16.41 -8.41
CA GLY A 30 -15.97 16.57 -9.60
C GLY A 30 -15.61 17.80 -10.42
N GLU A 31 -16.13 17.82 -11.63
CA GLU A 31 -15.98 18.95 -12.54
C GLU A 31 -17.13 19.95 -12.29
N VAL A 32 -16.78 21.22 -12.07
CA VAL A 32 -17.77 22.32 -12.02
C VAL A 32 -18.14 22.74 -13.43
N VAL A 33 -17.17 22.71 -14.34
CA VAL A 33 -17.33 23.03 -15.75
C VAL A 33 -16.80 21.87 -16.58
N ALA A 34 -17.54 21.45 -17.59
CA ALA A 34 -17.14 20.36 -18.46
C ALA A 34 -15.74 20.62 -19.09
N PRO A 35 -14.81 19.65 -18.99
CA PRO A 35 -13.49 19.82 -19.58
C PRO A 35 -13.56 19.95 -21.09
N LEU A 36 -12.68 20.78 -21.66
CA LEU A 36 -12.51 20.82 -23.11
C LEU A 36 -11.81 19.53 -23.59
N PRO A 37 -12.37 18.83 -24.56
CA PRO A 37 -11.81 17.58 -25.05
C PRO A 37 -10.45 17.77 -25.73
N VAL A 38 -9.69 16.71 -25.81
CA VAL A 38 -8.45 16.65 -26.58
C VAL A 38 -8.77 16.88 -28.06
N LYS A 39 -8.06 17.80 -28.72
CA LYS A 39 -8.09 18.02 -30.17
C LYS A 39 -6.67 17.93 -30.72
N LYS A 40 -6.54 17.75 -32.04
CA LYS A 40 -5.21 17.74 -32.70
C LYS A 40 -4.45 19.02 -32.37
N GLY A 41 -3.27 18.89 -31.79
CA GLY A 41 -2.44 20.01 -31.32
C GLY A 41 -2.83 20.64 -29.99
N HIS A 42 -3.87 20.16 -29.33
CA HIS A 42 -4.33 20.68 -28.02
C HIS A 42 -4.51 19.58 -26.99
N VAL A 43 -3.92 19.77 -25.81
CA VAL A 43 -4.13 18.88 -24.66
C VAL A 43 -5.53 19.12 -24.08
N ARG A 44 -6.04 18.13 -23.33
CA ARG A 44 -7.26 18.32 -22.50
C ARG A 44 -7.05 19.50 -21.56
N LYS A 45 -8.03 20.42 -21.52
CA LYS A 45 -8.03 21.55 -20.59
C LYS A 45 -9.14 21.34 -19.56
N GLU A 46 -8.76 21.44 -18.29
CA GLU A 46 -9.68 21.34 -17.16
C GLU A 46 -9.80 22.72 -16.49
N HIS A 47 -10.99 23.06 -16.00
CA HIS A 47 -11.18 24.28 -15.22
C HIS A 47 -10.42 24.17 -13.89
N CYS A 48 -9.84 25.25 -13.39
CA CYS A 48 -9.12 25.23 -12.11
C CYS A 48 -10.02 24.92 -10.90
N THR A 49 -11.29 25.32 -10.96
CA THR A 49 -12.27 25.06 -9.92
C THR A 49 -12.79 23.62 -10.01
N TYR A 50 -12.97 22.99 -8.87
CA TYR A 50 -13.51 21.63 -8.74
C TYR A 50 -14.46 21.55 -7.54
N GLU A 51 -15.38 20.62 -7.60
CA GLU A 51 -16.29 20.29 -6.49
C GLU A 51 -15.72 19.13 -5.67
N ARG A 52 -15.86 19.21 -4.33
CA ARG A 52 -15.40 18.17 -3.41
C ARG A 52 -16.60 17.33 -2.95
N PHE A 53 -16.55 16.02 -3.22
CA PHE A 53 -17.57 15.06 -2.80
C PHE A 53 -17.15 14.24 -1.58
N GLY A 54 -16.06 14.64 -0.91
CA GLY A 54 -15.53 13.96 0.26
C GLY A 54 -14.20 13.26 0.01
N SER A 55 -13.90 12.30 0.86
CA SER A 55 -12.68 11.49 0.79
C SER A 55 -13.00 10.04 1.07
N CYS A 56 -12.12 9.16 0.62
CA CYS A 56 -12.14 7.74 0.91
C CYS A 56 -10.70 7.23 1.07
N ALA A 57 -10.54 5.96 1.37
CA ALA A 57 -9.25 5.33 1.56
C ALA A 57 -9.02 4.20 0.55
N LEU A 58 -7.83 4.16 -0.01
CA LEU A 58 -7.30 3.00 -0.71
C LEU A 58 -6.38 2.24 0.25
N LEU A 59 -6.81 1.04 0.67
CA LEU A 59 -5.94 0.06 1.32
C LEU A 59 -5.33 -0.80 0.21
N ALA A 60 -4.02 -0.91 0.15
CA ALA A 60 -3.39 -1.71 -0.89
C ALA A 60 -2.16 -2.45 -0.41
N SER A 61 -1.86 -3.56 -1.06
CA SER A 61 -0.63 -4.30 -0.86
C SER A 61 0.00 -4.75 -2.17
N ILE A 62 1.30 -4.97 -2.10
CA ILE A 62 2.09 -5.55 -3.18
C ILE A 62 3.08 -6.57 -2.61
N GLU A 63 3.22 -7.70 -3.28
CA GLU A 63 4.35 -8.60 -3.15
C GLU A 63 5.42 -8.18 -4.18
N PRO A 64 6.52 -7.52 -3.78
CA PRO A 64 7.43 -6.87 -4.72
C PRO A 64 8.07 -7.82 -5.73
N LEU A 65 8.41 -9.05 -5.28
CA LEU A 65 9.15 -10.02 -6.08
C LEU A 65 8.30 -10.76 -7.12
N THR A 66 6.99 -10.90 -6.89
CA THR A 66 6.07 -11.57 -7.85
C THR A 66 5.21 -10.58 -8.59
N GLY A 67 4.94 -9.43 -7.99
CA GLY A 67 4.01 -8.44 -8.50
C GLY A 67 2.55 -8.73 -8.18
N LYS A 68 2.27 -9.65 -7.26
CA LYS A 68 0.91 -9.93 -6.77
C LYS A 68 0.38 -8.76 -5.95
N ARG A 69 -0.88 -8.40 -6.13
CA ARG A 69 -1.48 -7.19 -5.58
C ARG A 69 -2.84 -7.44 -4.98
N LEU A 70 -3.17 -6.64 -3.96
CA LEU A 70 -4.52 -6.53 -3.43
C LEU A 70 -4.84 -5.04 -3.26
N GLY A 71 -6.09 -4.64 -3.49
CA GLY A 71 -6.55 -3.28 -3.25
C GLY A 71 -8.02 -3.24 -2.87
N HIS A 72 -8.31 -2.52 -1.79
CA HIS A 72 -9.66 -2.22 -1.34
C HIS A 72 -9.87 -0.71 -1.27
N VAL A 73 -10.93 -0.20 -1.88
CA VAL A 73 -11.37 1.19 -1.70
C VAL A 73 -12.50 1.18 -0.68
N ARG A 74 -12.35 1.97 0.39
CA ARG A 74 -13.25 2.05 1.53
C ARG A 74 -13.58 3.51 1.87
N GLU A 75 -14.72 3.75 2.47
CA GLU A 75 -15.12 5.10 2.89
C GLU A 75 -14.22 5.63 4.00
N GLN A 76 -13.79 4.76 4.89
CA GLN A 76 -13.01 5.11 6.08
C GLN A 76 -11.81 4.20 6.28
N ARG A 77 -10.85 4.67 7.08
CA ARG A 77 -9.71 3.92 7.59
C ARG A 77 -10.02 3.50 9.02
N THR A 78 -10.51 2.29 9.20
CA THR A 78 -10.86 1.77 10.52
C THR A 78 -10.16 0.45 10.78
N LYS A 79 -10.06 0.06 12.05
CA LYS A 79 -9.57 -1.26 12.47
C LYS A 79 -10.35 -2.41 11.80
N LYS A 80 -11.66 -2.20 11.58
CA LYS A 80 -12.51 -3.12 10.83
C LYS A 80 -12.02 -3.32 9.40
N GLU A 81 -11.81 -2.21 8.67
CA GLU A 81 -11.37 -2.27 7.26
C GLU A 81 -9.97 -2.89 7.13
N TYR A 82 -9.07 -2.59 8.06
CA TYR A 82 -7.78 -3.24 8.16
C TYR A 82 -7.90 -4.76 8.39
N THR A 83 -8.76 -5.18 9.34
CA THR A 83 -9.00 -6.60 9.61
C THR A 83 -9.56 -7.33 8.38
N LEU A 84 -10.56 -6.77 7.71
CA LEU A 84 -11.12 -7.31 6.47
C LEU A 84 -10.08 -7.39 5.34
N PHE A 85 -9.19 -6.40 5.27
CA PHE A 85 -8.08 -6.41 4.32
C PHE A 85 -7.10 -7.55 4.61
N CYS A 86 -6.71 -7.73 5.88
CA CYS A 86 -5.83 -8.81 6.30
C CYS A 86 -6.45 -10.20 6.07
N GLN A 87 -7.75 -10.38 6.28
CA GLN A 87 -8.46 -11.62 5.92
C GLN A 87 -8.36 -11.90 4.42
N ALA A 88 -8.65 -10.91 3.58
CA ALA A 88 -8.54 -11.05 2.13
C ALA A 88 -7.09 -11.31 1.68
N LEU A 89 -6.13 -10.67 2.33
CA LEU A 89 -4.71 -10.90 2.07
C LEU A 89 -4.29 -12.33 2.45
N ALA A 90 -4.70 -12.82 3.62
CA ALA A 90 -4.42 -14.18 4.05
C ALA A 90 -5.02 -15.23 3.09
N ALA A 91 -6.21 -14.96 2.56
CA ALA A 91 -6.87 -15.81 1.56
C ALA A 91 -6.13 -15.85 0.21
N GLN A 92 -5.36 -14.80 -0.14
CA GLN A 92 -4.53 -14.80 -1.35
C GLN A 92 -3.32 -15.74 -1.27
N TYR A 93 -2.90 -16.13 -0.07
CA TYR A 93 -1.71 -16.94 0.17
C TYR A 93 -2.04 -18.20 0.99
N PRO A 94 -2.92 -19.10 0.51
CA PRO A 94 -3.38 -20.25 1.29
C PRO A 94 -2.23 -21.18 1.70
N GLU A 95 -1.22 -21.33 0.83
CA GLU A 95 -0.06 -22.22 1.04
C GLU A 95 1.07 -21.58 1.88
N ALA A 96 0.97 -20.29 2.18
CA ALA A 96 2.00 -19.62 2.99
C ALA A 96 1.94 -20.09 4.44
N LYS A 97 3.08 -20.44 5.01
CA LYS A 97 3.22 -20.70 6.43
C LYS A 97 2.99 -19.43 7.25
N LYS A 98 3.62 -18.32 6.83
CA LYS A 98 3.38 -16.96 7.35
C LYS A 98 3.59 -15.93 6.24
N ILE A 99 2.77 -14.89 6.26
CA ILE A 99 2.92 -13.71 5.40
C ILE A 99 3.74 -12.68 6.17
N ARG A 100 4.91 -12.31 5.64
CA ARG A 100 5.76 -11.25 6.20
C ARG A 100 5.24 -9.91 5.73
N LEU A 101 4.47 -9.24 6.58
CA LEU A 101 3.78 -8.01 6.25
C LEU A 101 4.60 -6.80 6.70
N VAL A 102 5.06 -6.00 5.74
CA VAL A 102 5.71 -4.71 5.99
C VAL A 102 4.63 -3.62 5.97
N GLN A 103 4.54 -2.86 7.05
CA GLN A 103 3.57 -1.78 7.23
C GLN A 103 4.10 -0.69 8.16
N ASP A 104 3.39 0.42 8.25
CA ASP A 104 3.65 1.42 9.29
C ASP A 104 3.09 0.98 10.65
N ASN A 105 3.46 1.70 11.71
CA ASN A 105 3.04 1.41 13.07
C ASN A 105 1.87 2.29 13.52
N LEU A 106 0.83 2.42 12.68
CA LEU A 106 -0.41 3.08 13.07
C LEU A 106 -1.20 2.23 14.07
N ASN A 107 -1.98 2.89 14.94
CA ASN A 107 -2.82 2.21 15.93
C ASN A 107 -3.85 1.25 15.31
N THR A 108 -4.26 1.51 14.08
CA THR A 108 -5.17 0.65 13.30
C THR A 108 -4.47 -0.60 12.77
N HIS A 109 -3.13 -0.57 12.60
CA HIS A 109 -2.32 -1.63 12.00
C HIS A 109 -1.71 -2.57 13.05
N SER A 110 -2.53 -3.08 13.94
CA SER A 110 -2.09 -3.96 15.01
C SER A 110 -2.93 -5.22 15.13
N ILE A 111 -2.37 -6.26 15.75
CA ILE A 111 -3.09 -7.50 16.03
C ILE A 111 -4.33 -7.24 16.89
N SER A 112 -4.31 -6.23 17.78
CA SER A 112 -5.48 -5.88 18.60
C SER A 112 -6.70 -5.52 17.75
N SER A 113 -6.51 -4.98 16.54
CA SER A 113 -7.59 -4.67 15.62
C SER A 113 -8.39 -5.91 15.19
N PHE A 114 -7.75 -7.07 15.13
CA PHE A 114 -8.43 -8.32 14.81
C PHE A 114 -9.38 -8.73 15.95
N TYR A 115 -8.91 -8.61 17.20
CA TYR A 115 -9.70 -8.97 18.39
C TYR A 115 -10.84 -7.99 18.69
N GLU A 116 -10.74 -6.76 18.21
CA GLU A 116 -11.84 -5.80 18.33
C GLU A 116 -12.99 -6.08 17.34
N TYR A 117 -12.70 -6.80 16.26
CA TYR A 117 -13.67 -7.01 15.18
C TYR A 117 -14.08 -8.46 14.99
N LEU A 118 -13.22 -9.42 15.31
CA LEU A 118 -13.48 -10.86 15.14
C LEU A 118 -13.64 -11.56 16.49
N PRO A 119 -14.37 -12.69 16.51
CA PRO A 119 -14.31 -13.61 17.66
C PRO A 119 -12.86 -14.01 17.99
N PRO A 120 -12.52 -14.23 19.28
CA PRO A 120 -11.15 -14.47 19.70
C PRO A 120 -10.41 -15.57 18.93
N ASP A 121 -11.07 -16.68 18.65
CA ASP A 121 -10.47 -17.82 17.93
C ASP A 121 -10.12 -17.45 16.48
N GLN A 122 -11.01 -16.70 15.80
CA GLN A 122 -10.78 -16.23 14.44
C GLN A 122 -9.69 -15.16 14.40
N ALA A 123 -9.68 -14.25 15.39
CA ALA A 123 -8.65 -13.23 15.53
C ALA A 123 -7.27 -13.85 15.74
N PHE A 124 -7.19 -14.84 16.63
CA PHE A 124 -5.98 -15.61 16.88
C PHE A 124 -5.50 -16.34 15.61
N ALA A 125 -6.39 -17.07 14.95
CA ALA A 125 -6.06 -17.79 13.72
C ALA A 125 -5.55 -16.84 12.61
N LEU A 126 -6.19 -15.67 12.46
CA LEU A 126 -5.74 -14.66 11.51
C LEU A 126 -4.35 -14.09 11.91
N ALA A 127 -4.14 -13.79 13.19
CA ALA A 127 -2.85 -13.27 13.68
C ALA A 127 -1.70 -14.26 13.43
N GLN A 128 -1.95 -15.57 13.55
CA GLN A 128 -0.96 -16.62 13.28
C GLN A 128 -0.52 -16.68 11.80
N ARG A 129 -1.31 -16.11 10.88
CA ARG A 129 -0.96 -16.04 9.45
C ARG A 129 0.10 -15.01 9.14
N PHE A 130 0.37 -14.06 10.04
CA PHE A 130 1.24 -12.91 9.79
C PHE A 130 2.49 -12.89 10.65
N GLU A 131 3.56 -12.35 10.09
CA GLU A 131 4.77 -11.88 10.75
C GLU A 131 4.94 -10.40 10.39
N PHE A 132 4.75 -9.50 11.38
CA PHE A 132 4.73 -8.06 11.14
C PHE A 132 6.10 -7.43 11.20
N TYR A 133 6.39 -6.57 10.23
CA TYR A 133 7.59 -5.76 10.12
C TYR A 133 7.17 -4.30 10.00
N TYR A 134 7.50 -3.51 11.02
CA TYR A 134 7.12 -2.10 11.06
C TYR A 134 8.21 -1.21 10.50
N THR A 135 7.82 -0.23 9.65
CA THR A 135 8.72 0.83 9.23
C THR A 135 8.97 1.79 10.40
N PRO A 136 10.18 2.38 10.51
CA PRO A 136 10.44 3.40 11.50
C PRO A 136 9.56 4.63 11.29
N LYS A 137 9.32 5.38 12.37
CA LYS A 137 8.61 6.67 12.30
C LYS A 137 9.29 7.59 11.26
N SER A 138 8.48 8.24 10.43
CA SER A 138 8.94 9.13 9.34
C SER A 138 9.81 8.45 8.26
N ALA A 139 9.70 7.14 8.11
CA ALA A 139 10.42 6.36 7.11
C ALA A 139 9.49 5.55 6.19
N SER A 140 8.36 6.13 5.79
CA SER A 140 7.40 5.51 4.85
C SER A 140 8.05 5.13 3.51
N TRP A 141 9.10 5.85 3.10
CA TRP A 141 9.87 5.55 1.90
C TRP A 141 10.48 4.14 1.89
N LEU A 142 10.67 3.51 3.06
CA LEU A 142 11.08 2.09 3.16
C LEU A 142 9.97 1.12 2.77
N ASN A 143 8.72 1.55 2.78
CA ASN A 143 7.61 0.70 2.40
C ASN A 143 7.45 0.71 0.88
N MET A 144 7.73 -0.41 0.22
CA MET A 144 7.68 -0.48 -1.25
C MET A 144 6.29 -0.24 -1.84
N ILE A 145 5.22 -0.28 -1.07
CA ILE A 145 3.87 0.06 -1.53
C ILE A 145 3.77 1.51 -2.01
N GLU A 146 4.62 2.41 -1.51
CA GLU A 146 4.67 3.80 -1.95
C GLU A 146 5.03 3.95 -3.43
N ILE A 147 5.85 3.03 -3.95
CA ILE A 147 6.17 2.95 -5.39
C ILE A 147 4.91 2.60 -6.18
N GLU A 148 4.10 1.67 -5.67
CA GLU A 148 2.82 1.29 -6.28
C GLU A 148 1.83 2.44 -6.23
N PHE A 149 1.69 3.13 -5.08
CA PHE A 149 0.83 4.32 -4.97
C PHE A 149 1.24 5.42 -5.94
N SER A 150 2.53 5.64 -6.14
CA SER A 150 3.04 6.60 -7.13
C SER A 150 2.67 6.20 -8.56
N ALA A 151 2.71 4.90 -8.87
CA ALA A 151 2.31 4.40 -10.17
C ALA A 151 0.80 4.55 -10.39
N LEU A 152 -0.04 4.19 -9.41
CA LEU A 152 -1.49 4.36 -9.46
C LEU A 152 -1.88 5.83 -9.56
N ALA A 153 -1.18 6.72 -8.85
CA ALA A 153 -1.39 8.16 -8.96
C ALA A 153 -1.22 8.65 -10.40
N ARG A 154 -0.17 8.20 -11.08
CA ARG A 154 0.08 8.56 -12.48
C ARG A 154 -0.92 7.94 -13.47
N GLN A 155 -1.32 6.69 -13.23
CA GLN A 155 -2.15 5.94 -14.17
C GLN A 155 -3.64 6.29 -14.09
N CYS A 156 -4.19 6.44 -12.88
CA CYS A 156 -5.63 6.58 -12.69
C CYS A 156 -6.07 7.71 -11.75
N LEU A 157 -5.20 8.22 -10.84
CA LEU A 157 -5.62 9.21 -9.85
C LEU A 157 -5.32 10.67 -10.26
N LYS A 158 -4.71 10.92 -11.42
CA LYS A 158 -4.48 12.28 -11.94
C LYS A 158 -5.74 12.99 -12.41
N ARG A 159 -6.83 12.26 -12.61
CA ARG A 159 -8.12 12.83 -13.05
C ARG A 159 -9.04 13.03 -11.85
N ARG A 160 -10.02 13.91 -12.01
CA ARG A 160 -11.09 14.09 -11.03
C ARG A 160 -12.00 12.87 -11.06
N ILE A 161 -12.25 12.29 -9.91
CA ILE A 161 -13.07 11.09 -9.74
C ILE A 161 -14.11 11.41 -8.69
N PRO A 162 -15.39 11.59 -9.08
CA PRO A 162 -16.41 12.10 -8.17
C PRO A 162 -17.01 11.06 -7.23
N THR A 163 -16.89 9.77 -7.53
CA THR A 163 -17.55 8.72 -6.74
C THR A 163 -16.60 7.59 -6.34
N ILE A 164 -16.86 7.00 -5.18
CA ILE A 164 -16.11 5.83 -4.67
C ILE A 164 -16.22 4.65 -5.65
N SER A 165 -17.39 4.42 -6.23
CA SER A 165 -17.61 3.33 -7.19
C SER A 165 -16.70 3.44 -8.42
N LEU A 166 -16.62 4.65 -9.00
CA LEU A 166 -15.76 4.91 -10.14
C LEU A 166 -14.28 4.76 -9.76
N LEU A 167 -13.88 5.29 -8.60
CA LEU A 167 -12.53 5.15 -8.07
C LEU A 167 -12.16 3.67 -7.89
N LYS A 168 -13.04 2.89 -7.26
CA LYS A 168 -12.86 1.44 -7.05
C LYS A 168 -12.65 0.71 -8.38
N THR A 169 -13.48 0.99 -9.38
CA THR A 169 -13.38 0.37 -10.71
C THR A 169 -12.03 0.70 -11.36
N GLN A 170 -11.60 1.95 -11.31
CA GLN A 170 -10.31 2.37 -11.91
C GLN A 170 -9.11 1.76 -11.19
N ILE A 171 -9.10 1.78 -9.87
CA ILE A 171 -8.02 1.19 -9.06
C ILE A 171 -7.91 -0.32 -9.32
N ILE A 172 -9.02 -1.05 -9.22
CA ILE A 172 -9.02 -2.50 -9.42
C ILE A 172 -8.58 -2.86 -10.84
N SER A 173 -9.03 -2.11 -11.85
CA SER A 173 -8.60 -2.30 -13.24
C SER A 173 -7.09 -2.07 -13.38
N ALA A 174 -6.55 -0.98 -12.80
CA ALA A 174 -5.12 -0.66 -12.85
C ALA A 174 -4.27 -1.75 -12.16
N LEU A 175 -4.68 -2.19 -10.96
CA LEU A 175 -3.98 -3.26 -10.21
C LEU A 175 -3.95 -4.56 -11.02
N ARG A 176 -5.10 -4.99 -11.55
CA ARG A 176 -5.20 -6.20 -12.39
C ARG A 176 -4.33 -6.11 -13.64
N GLN A 177 -4.31 -4.96 -14.31
CA GLN A 177 -3.47 -4.76 -15.49
C GLN A 177 -1.98 -4.86 -15.15
N ARG A 178 -1.55 -4.28 -14.03
CA ARG A 178 -0.17 -4.33 -13.55
C ARG A 178 0.23 -5.76 -13.12
N GLU A 179 -0.68 -6.46 -12.46
CA GLU A 179 -0.47 -7.86 -12.05
C GLU A 179 -0.37 -8.77 -13.28
N LYS A 180 -1.29 -8.65 -14.26
CA LYS A 180 -1.23 -9.39 -15.53
C LYS A 180 0.09 -9.19 -16.28
N ARG A 181 0.65 -7.97 -16.23
CA ARG A 181 1.97 -7.63 -16.80
C ARG A 181 3.14 -8.10 -15.92
N LYS A 182 2.89 -8.70 -14.77
CA LYS A 182 3.90 -9.14 -13.80
C LYS A 182 4.89 -8.03 -13.44
N ILE A 183 4.40 -6.79 -13.26
CA ILE A 183 5.25 -5.65 -12.93
C ILE A 183 5.73 -5.82 -11.50
N LYS A 184 7.02 -6.03 -11.33
CA LYS A 184 7.72 -6.24 -10.06
C LYS A 184 8.36 -4.93 -9.59
N ILE A 185 8.76 -4.90 -8.32
CA ILE A 185 9.59 -3.82 -7.78
C ILE A 185 11.02 -4.34 -7.63
N ASN A 186 11.96 -3.65 -8.27
CA ASN A 186 13.38 -3.90 -8.12
C ASN A 186 13.94 -2.94 -7.07
N TRP A 187 14.07 -3.42 -5.82
CA TRP A 187 14.56 -2.63 -4.71
C TRP A 187 16.10 -2.63 -4.69
N GLN A 188 16.71 -1.44 -4.75
CA GLN A 188 18.17 -1.27 -4.85
C GLN A 188 18.81 -0.82 -3.54
N PHE A 189 18.03 -0.32 -2.59
CA PHE A 189 18.58 0.24 -1.36
C PHE A 189 18.87 -0.86 -0.33
N SER A 190 20.15 -1.13 -0.08
CA SER A 190 20.63 -2.20 0.80
C SER A 190 20.96 -1.68 2.20
N ILE A 191 21.18 -2.59 3.15
CA ILE A 191 21.72 -2.26 4.49
C ILE A 191 23.05 -1.52 4.37
N GLN A 192 23.93 -1.98 3.49
CA GLN A 192 25.24 -1.34 3.29
C GLN A 192 25.09 0.09 2.79
N THR A 193 24.23 0.31 1.80
CA THR A 193 23.91 1.66 1.30
C THR A 193 23.31 2.54 2.40
N ALA A 194 22.45 1.98 3.25
CA ALA A 194 21.85 2.69 4.38
C ALA A 194 22.89 3.15 5.38
N ARG A 195 23.79 2.25 5.79
CA ARG A 195 24.87 2.55 6.74
C ARG A 195 25.77 3.66 6.21
N THR A 196 26.18 3.57 4.94
CA THR A 196 27.02 4.61 4.32
C THR A 196 26.30 5.97 4.25
N LYS A 197 25.04 5.99 3.78
CA LYS A 197 24.31 7.26 3.61
C LYS A 197 23.86 7.91 4.91
N MET A 198 23.66 7.11 5.96
CA MET A 198 23.14 7.57 7.25
C MET A 198 24.19 7.49 8.38
N ILE A 199 25.48 7.48 8.04
CA ILE A 199 26.57 7.32 8.99
C ILE A 199 26.46 8.30 10.17
N LYS A 200 26.14 9.57 9.91
CA LYS A 200 25.95 10.59 10.96
C LYS A 200 24.88 10.24 11.99
N HIS A 201 23.82 9.51 11.59
CA HIS A 201 22.77 9.07 12.51
C HIS A 201 23.20 7.82 13.29
N TYR A 202 24.00 6.95 12.68
CA TYR A 202 24.58 5.78 13.36
C TYR A 202 25.62 6.22 14.40
N ASP A 203 26.50 7.16 14.05
CA ASP A 203 27.54 7.68 14.97
C ASP A 203 26.92 8.32 16.22
N GLN A 204 25.77 9.00 16.09
CA GLN A 204 25.04 9.56 17.23
C GLN A 204 24.48 8.49 18.19
N LEU A 205 24.19 7.29 17.71
CA LEU A 205 23.68 6.17 18.54
C LEU A 205 24.80 5.50 19.35
N PHE A 206 26.07 5.65 18.93
CA PHE A 206 27.23 5.06 19.61
C PHE A 206 28.04 6.08 20.44
N ALA A 207 27.67 7.36 20.36
CA ALA A 207 28.33 8.45 21.12
C ALA A 207 27.64 8.76 22.46
N GLY A 208 26.61 7.96 22.87
CA GLY A 208 25.84 8.14 24.11
C GLY A 208 26.11 7.06 25.15
#